data_31517d97c728e673200e723e62c6f6df
#
_entry.id   31517d97c728e673200e723e62c6f6df
#
_cell.length_a   1.000
_cell.length_b   1.000
_cell.length_c   1.000
_cell.angle_alpha   90.00
_cell.angle_beta   90.00
_cell.angle_gamma   90.00
#
_symmetry.space_group_name_H-M   'P 1'
#
loop_
_entity.id
_entity.type
_entity.pdbx_description
1 polymer ?
#
loop_
_entity_poly.entity_id
_entity_poly.type
_entity_poly.pdbx_seq_one_letter_code
_entity_poly.pdbx_strand_id
1 'polypeptide(L)'
;MTTKNDLFLITGATGKTGAHTVRLLRERGLRVRAFVHALDDRAHQLAEQGAEIVQGDLLDFPAVSAAMPGVTAAYFNYPIVPGLIEATVNFAQAASEAGVHAVVNMSQISARREAKSNAARQHWIAERLLDRTALVTTHLRPTFFMEWLNGFWVRTDSQEGIYRLPLADVRHAPIAAADQANVIAAILQNPDPHHRKVYPLFGAEELDWYAIAAKVGDTLGIPVRYEPIEISTFAAGL
;
A
#
# COMPACT_ATOMS: atom_id res chain seq x y z
N MET A 1 -10.13 -5.93 -21.74
CA MET A 1 -9.74 -7.27 -21.21
C MET A 1 -8.23 -7.42 -21.29
N THR A 2 -7.59 -7.79 -20.21
CA THR A 2 -6.13 -8.00 -20.12
C THR A 2 -5.65 -9.08 -21.08
N THR A 3 -4.55 -8.83 -21.77
CA THR A 3 -3.86 -9.76 -22.65
C THR A 3 -2.56 -10.25 -22.03
N LYS A 4 -1.99 -11.35 -22.51
CA LYS A 4 -0.68 -11.85 -22.04
C LYS A 4 0.48 -10.89 -22.34
N ASN A 5 0.27 -9.92 -23.22
CA ASN A 5 1.28 -8.92 -23.58
C ASN A 5 1.28 -7.71 -22.66
N ASP A 6 0.23 -7.52 -21.85
CA ASP A 6 0.15 -6.39 -20.93
C ASP A 6 1.25 -6.46 -19.87
N LEU A 7 1.90 -5.34 -19.64
CA LEU A 7 2.95 -5.18 -18.63
C LEU A 7 2.41 -4.32 -17.49
N PHE A 8 2.51 -4.82 -16.28
CA PHE A 8 2.08 -4.14 -15.08
C PHE A 8 3.28 -3.62 -14.30
N LEU A 9 3.33 -2.31 -14.06
CA LEU A 9 4.33 -1.71 -13.19
C LEU A 9 3.82 -1.68 -11.75
N ILE A 10 4.61 -2.20 -10.82
CA ILE A 10 4.28 -2.22 -9.39
C ILE A 10 5.34 -1.41 -8.65
N THR A 11 4.97 -0.23 -8.10
CA THR A 11 5.84 0.51 -7.19
C THR A 11 5.69 0.02 -5.76
N GLY A 12 6.68 0.25 -4.90
CA GLY A 12 6.69 -0.36 -3.57
C GLY A 12 6.64 -1.89 -3.61
N ALA A 13 7.20 -2.49 -4.67
CA ALA A 13 7.07 -3.90 -4.99
C ALA A 13 7.62 -4.84 -3.91
N THR A 14 8.64 -4.42 -3.16
CA THR A 14 9.21 -5.18 -2.03
C THR A 14 8.43 -5.01 -0.72
N GLY A 15 7.42 -4.13 -0.73
CA GLY A 15 6.54 -3.93 0.43
C GLY A 15 5.47 -5.03 0.56
N LYS A 16 4.75 -5.02 1.69
CA LYS A 16 3.74 -6.05 2.01
C LYS A 16 2.68 -6.21 0.91
N THR A 17 2.03 -5.14 0.50
CA THR A 17 0.99 -5.17 -0.55
C THR A 17 1.58 -5.40 -1.94
N GLY A 18 2.70 -4.71 -2.24
CA GLY A 18 3.35 -4.81 -3.56
C GLY A 18 3.84 -6.22 -3.86
N ALA A 19 4.51 -6.89 -2.92
CA ALA A 19 5.02 -8.24 -3.12
C ALA A 19 3.90 -9.27 -3.36
N HIS A 20 2.79 -9.18 -2.62
CA HIS A 20 1.61 -10.01 -2.90
C HIS A 20 1.00 -9.72 -4.27
N THR A 21 0.96 -8.44 -4.69
CA THR A 21 0.44 -8.07 -6.01
C THR A 21 1.31 -8.63 -7.14
N VAL A 22 2.64 -8.51 -7.02
CA VAL A 22 3.60 -9.10 -7.98
C VAL A 22 3.35 -10.60 -8.10
N ARG A 23 3.33 -11.32 -6.97
CA ARG A 23 3.11 -12.77 -6.93
C ARG A 23 1.80 -13.15 -7.62
N LEU A 24 0.68 -12.51 -7.26
CA LEU A 24 -0.64 -12.81 -7.84
C LEU A 24 -0.71 -12.61 -9.36
N LEU A 25 -0.11 -11.53 -9.86
CA LEU A 25 -0.06 -11.26 -11.30
C LEU A 25 0.83 -12.27 -12.02
N ARG A 26 1.98 -12.65 -11.42
CA ARG A 26 2.88 -13.66 -12.00
C ARG A 26 2.26 -15.06 -12.01
N GLU A 27 1.57 -15.46 -10.93
CA GLU A 27 0.81 -16.73 -10.89
C GLU A 27 -0.27 -16.82 -11.97
N ARG A 28 -0.82 -15.66 -12.39
CA ARG A 28 -1.76 -15.57 -13.51
C ARG A 28 -1.09 -15.53 -14.90
N GLY A 29 0.25 -15.64 -14.95
CA GLY A 29 1.03 -15.62 -16.19
C GLY A 29 1.16 -14.23 -16.83
N LEU A 30 0.91 -13.16 -16.09
CA LEU A 30 0.99 -11.77 -16.55
C LEU A 30 2.41 -11.22 -16.39
N ARG A 31 2.80 -10.28 -17.25
CA ARG A 31 4.11 -9.64 -17.18
C ARG A 31 4.09 -8.55 -16.11
N VAL A 32 5.12 -8.56 -15.26
CA VAL A 32 5.24 -7.59 -14.15
C VAL A 32 6.63 -6.96 -14.16
N ARG A 33 6.67 -5.65 -14.06
CA ARG A 33 7.86 -4.86 -13.75
C ARG A 33 7.75 -4.36 -12.32
N ALA A 34 8.69 -4.76 -11.47
CA ALA A 34 8.76 -4.37 -10.07
C ALA A 34 9.74 -3.19 -9.93
N PHE A 35 9.22 -2.02 -9.60
CA PHE A 35 10.05 -0.84 -9.30
C PHE A 35 10.44 -0.87 -7.83
N VAL A 36 11.75 -0.98 -7.58
CA VAL A 36 12.31 -1.18 -6.25
C VAL A 36 13.33 -0.09 -5.90
N HIS A 37 13.39 0.32 -4.65
CA HIS A 37 14.37 1.32 -4.20
C HIS A 37 15.77 0.70 -4.05
N ALA A 38 15.87 -0.54 -3.61
CA ALA A 38 17.13 -1.26 -3.41
C ALA A 38 17.07 -2.68 -3.99
N LEU A 39 18.22 -3.16 -4.48
CA LEU A 39 18.42 -4.54 -4.93
C LEU A 39 18.83 -5.40 -3.73
N ASP A 40 17.87 -5.69 -2.85
CA ASP A 40 18.04 -6.56 -1.69
C ASP A 40 17.44 -7.96 -1.93
N ASP A 41 17.50 -8.84 -0.93
CA ASP A 41 16.96 -10.21 -1.01
C ASP A 41 15.48 -10.24 -1.40
N ARG A 42 14.70 -9.23 -1.01
CA ARG A 42 13.28 -9.13 -1.39
C ARG A 42 13.12 -8.86 -2.88
N ALA A 43 13.97 -8.01 -3.46
CA ALA A 43 13.99 -7.77 -4.90
C ALA A 43 14.42 -9.03 -5.67
N HIS A 44 15.41 -9.77 -5.16
CA HIS A 44 15.84 -11.05 -5.74
C HIS A 44 14.70 -12.09 -5.73
N GLN A 45 13.93 -12.20 -4.64
CA GLN A 45 12.76 -13.07 -4.57
C GLN A 45 11.69 -12.73 -5.63
N LEU A 46 11.47 -11.44 -5.91
CA LEU A 46 10.55 -11.02 -6.99
C LEU A 46 11.10 -11.39 -8.37
N ALA A 47 12.41 -11.30 -8.59
CA ALA A 47 13.05 -11.74 -9.84
C ALA A 47 12.90 -13.25 -10.04
N GLU A 48 13.08 -14.06 -8.99
CA GLU A 48 12.86 -15.51 -9.02
C GLU A 48 11.41 -15.88 -9.38
N GLN A 49 10.43 -15.06 -9.01
CA GLN A 49 9.03 -15.19 -9.42
C GLN A 49 8.81 -14.76 -10.89
N GLY A 50 9.86 -14.29 -11.58
CA GLY A 50 9.83 -13.88 -12.97
C GLY A 50 9.39 -12.44 -13.21
N ALA A 51 9.43 -11.57 -12.21
CA ALA A 51 9.24 -10.13 -12.39
C ALA A 51 10.50 -9.49 -12.98
N GLU A 52 10.31 -8.52 -13.88
CA GLU A 52 11.37 -7.62 -14.34
C GLU A 52 11.68 -6.64 -13.21
N ILE A 53 12.94 -6.56 -12.75
CA ILE A 53 13.33 -5.66 -11.67
C ILE A 53 13.93 -4.39 -12.26
N VAL A 54 13.38 -3.24 -11.83
CA VAL A 54 13.92 -1.92 -12.14
C VAL A 54 14.19 -1.19 -10.83
N GLN A 55 15.46 -0.81 -10.62
CA GLN A 55 15.85 -0.03 -9.45
C GLN A 55 15.69 1.46 -9.74
N GLY A 56 15.14 2.21 -8.78
CA GLY A 56 15.04 3.66 -8.85
C GLY A 56 14.39 4.26 -7.61
N ASP A 57 14.40 5.59 -7.55
CA ASP A 57 13.68 6.37 -6.56
C ASP A 57 12.47 7.06 -7.22
N LEU A 58 11.31 7.04 -6.58
CA LEU A 58 10.13 7.75 -7.06
C LEU A 58 10.27 9.29 -7.04
N LEU A 59 11.27 9.80 -6.33
CA LEU A 59 11.65 11.21 -6.35
C LEU A 59 12.61 11.55 -7.50
N ASP A 60 13.15 10.56 -8.21
CA ASP A 60 13.99 10.73 -9.40
C ASP A 60 13.16 10.56 -10.67
N PHE A 61 12.73 11.66 -11.30
CA PHE A 61 11.92 11.64 -12.51
C PHE A 61 12.54 10.84 -13.66
N PRO A 62 13.85 10.97 -14.00
CA PRO A 62 14.52 10.12 -14.99
C PRO A 62 14.38 8.62 -14.72
N ALA A 63 14.56 8.18 -13.45
CA ALA A 63 14.43 6.77 -13.09
C ALA A 63 12.97 6.28 -13.24
N VAL A 64 12.00 7.10 -12.83
CA VAL A 64 10.57 6.80 -13.00
C VAL A 64 10.21 6.72 -14.49
N SER A 65 10.66 7.67 -15.32
CA SER A 65 10.41 7.67 -16.76
C SER A 65 11.02 6.44 -17.44
N ALA A 66 12.24 6.05 -17.06
CA ALA A 66 12.89 4.86 -17.61
C ALA A 66 12.15 3.54 -17.29
N ALA A 67 11.34 3.52 -16.22
CA ALA A 67 10.55 2.36 -15.84
C ALA A 67 9.22 2.22 -16.61
N MET A 68 8.76 3.26 -17.35
CA MET A 68 7.43 3.28 -17.96
C MET A 68 7.30 2.60 -19.32
N PRO A 69 8.32 2.48 -20.19
CA PRO A 69 8.14 1.95 -21.54
C PRO A 69 7.44 0.60 -21.56
N GLY A 70 6.35 0.51 -22.33
CA GLY A 70 5.53 -0.70 -22.52
C GLY A 70 4.57 -1.03 -21.38
N VAL A 71 4.51 -0.21 -20.33
CA VAL A 71 3.56 -0.41 -19.21
C VAL A 71 2.14 -0.12 -19.66
N THR A 72 1.23 -1.08 -19.45
CA THR A 72 -0.20 -0.92 -19.76
C THR A 72 -0.94 -0.30 -18.57
N ALA A 73 -0.71 -0.81 -17.37
CA ALA A 73 -1.31 -0.29 -16.14
C ALA A 73 -0.32 -0.39 -14.96
N ALA A 74 -0.51 0.45 -13.96
CA ALA A 74 0.42 0.52 -12.85
C ALA A 74 -0.28 0.57 -11.49
N TYR A 75 0.37 0.01 -10.48
CA TYR A 75 0.06 0.22 -9.07
C TYR A 75 1.04 1.23 -8.50
N PHE A 76 0.52 2.35 -8.04
CA PHE A 76 1.30 3.40 -7.38
C PHE A 76 1.13 3.34 -5.88
N ASN A 77 2.25 3.17 -5.19
CA ASN A 77 2.35 3.21 -3.73
C ASN A 77 3.63 3.94 -3.33
N TYR A 78 3.51 4.89 -2.43
CA TYR A 78 4.62 5.61 -1.82
C TYR A 78 4.59 5.40 -0.30
N PRO A 79 5.73 5.20 0.38
CA PRO A 79 5.76 5.00 1.83
C PRO A 79 5.28 6.24 2.59
N ILE A 80 4.91 6.07 3.86
CA ILE A 80 4.47 7.17 4.75
C ILE A 80 5.71 7.94 5.26
N VAL A 81 6.35 8.63 4.32
CA VAL A 81 7.50 9.50 4.57
C VAL A 81 7.33 10.80 3.76
N PRO A 82 8.11 11.86 4.01
CA PRO A 82 8.10 13.05 3.17
C PRO A 82 8.37 12.73 1.69
N GLY A 83 7.72 13.46 0.76
CA GLY A 83 7.94 13.29 -0.69
C GLY A 83 6.75 12.74 -1.47
N LEU A 84 5.64 12.32 -0.82
CA LEU A 84 4.48 11.74 -1.51
C LEU A 84 3.98 12.59 -2.69
N ILE A 85 3.89 13.90 -2.53
CA ILE A 85 3.36 14.79 -3.59
C ILE A 85 4.32 14.84 -4.77
N GLU A 86 5.62 14.97 -4.52
CA GLU A 86 6.66 14.98 -5.55
C GLU A 86 6.69 13.63 -6.29
N ALA A 87 6.71 12.52 -5.56
CA ALA A 87 6.63 11.18 -6.14
C ALA A 87 5.36 11.00 -7.00
N THR A 88 4.21 11.54 -6.54
CA THR A 88 2.95 11.47 -7.30
C THR A 88 3.05 12.27 -8.61
N VAL A 89 3.65 13.46 -8.57
CA VAL A 89 3.82 14.31 -9.78
C VAL A 89 4.75 13.62 -10.78
N ASN A 90 5.92 13.14 -10.31
CA ASN A 90 6.88 12.42 -11.15
C ASN A 90 6.22 11.20 -11.81
N PHE A 91 5.52 10.40 -11.00
CA PHE A 91 4.84 9.20 -11.50
C PHE A 91 3.74 9.53 -12.50
N ALA A 92 2.87 10.50 -12.19
CA ALA A 92 1.75 10.89 -13.04
C ALA A 92 2.23 11.45 -14.40
N GLN A 93 3.29 12.27 -14.39
CA GLN A 93 3.88 12.81 -15.59
C GLN A 93 4.51 11.71 -16.46
N ALA A 94 5.36 10.87 -15.88
CA ALA A 94 6.02 9.79 -16.60
C ALA A 94 5.02 8.77 -17.17
N ALA A 95 3.98 8.40 -16.40
CA ALA A 95 2.93 7.51 -16.85
C ALA A 95 2.11 8.12 -18.01
N SER A 96 1.81 9.42 -17.95
CA SER A 96 1.09 10.12 -19.01
C SER A 96 1.91 10.22 -20.30
N GLU A 97 3.21 10.54 -20.21
CA GLU A 97 4.11 10.63 -21.36
C GLU A 97 4.30 9.26 -22.05
N ALA A 98 4.35 8.19 -21.27
CA ALA A 98 4.51 6.83 -21.78
C ALA A 98 3.21 6.21 -22.31
N GLY A 99 2.07 6.88 -22.16
CA GLY A 99 0.76 6.38 -22.58
C GLY A 99 0.23 5.23 -21.74
N VAL A 100 0.61 5.17 -20.45
CA VAL A 100 0.03 4.21 -19.50
C VAL A 100 -1.48 4.41 -19.47
N HIS A 101 -2.24 3.32 -19.56
CA HIS A 101 -3.70 3.42 -19.60
C HIS A 101 -4.30 3.68 -18.21
N ALA A 102 -3.85 2.97 -17.18
CA ALA A 102 -4.51 2.99 -15.87
C ALA A 102 -3.54 3.01 -14.69
N VAL A 103 -3.99 3.61 -13.58
CA VAL A 103 -3.26 3.65 -12.31
C VAL A 103 -4.20 3.27 -11.17
N VAL A 104 -3.81 2.27 -10.39
CA VAL A 104 -4.38 1.98 -9.07
C VAL A 104 -3.49 2.63 -8.02
N ASN A 105 -4.01 3.63 -7.33
CA ASN A 105 -3.27 4.40 -6.33
C ASN A 105 -3.60 3.91 -4.92
N MET A 106 -2.57 3.59 -4.13
CA MET A 106 -2.70 3.35 -2.70
C MET A 106 -2.79 4.67 -1.96
N SER A 107 -3.96 4.93 -1.41
CA SER A 107 -4.24 6.06 -0.53
C SER A 107 -4.37 5.57 0.92
N GLN A 108 -5.17 6.22 1.74
CA GLN A 108 -5.48 5.78 3.11
C GLN A 108 -6.89 6.19 3.53
N ILE A 109 -7.48 5.46 4.48
CA ILE A 109 -8.87 5.67 4.93
C ILE A 109 -9.12 7.09 5.44
N SER A 110 -8.12 7.74 6.02
CA SER A 110 -8.24 9.09 6.57
C SER A 110 -8.04 10.21 5.54
N ALA A 111 -7.79 9.88 4.25
CA ALA A 111 -7.57 10.86 3.20
C ALA A 111 -8.79 11.76 2.99
N ARG A 112 -8.68 13.03 3.38
CA ARG A 112 -9.71 14.07 3.22
C ARG A 112 -9.10 15.46 3.24
N ARG A 113 -9.80 16.42 2.66
CA ARG A 113 -9.34 17.82 2.54
C ARG A 113 -9.08 18.46 3.91
N GLU A 114 -9.97 18.22 4.85
CA GLU A 114 -9.99 18.82 6.19
C GLU A 114 -9.20 17.99 7.22
N ALA A 115 -8.40 17.00 6.77
CA ALA A 115 -7.61 16.20 7.67
C ALA A 115 -6.61 17.05 8.46
N LYS A 116 -6.54 16.83 9.78
CA LYS A 116 -5.52 17.46 10.63
C LYS A 116 -4.13 16.89 10.36
N SER A 117 -4.04 15.59 10.07
CA SER A 117 -2.81 14.92 9.70
C SER A 117 -2.33 15.39 8.32
N ASN A 118 -1.05 15.79 8.24
CA ASN A 118 -0.42 16.16 6.98
C ASN A 118 -0.41 14.97 5.99
N ALA A 119 -0.07 13.77 6.46
CA ALA A 119 -0.08 12.57 5.62
C ALA A 119 -1.46 12.32 5.00
N ALA A 120 -2.54 12.39 5.79
CA ALA A 120 -3.89 12.21 5.28
C ALA A 120 -4.28 13.28 4.24
N ARG A 121 -3.88 14.52 4.45
CA ARG A 121 -4.08 15.63 3.51
C ARG A 121 -3.30 15.45 2.22
N GLN A 122 -2.04 15.00 2.30
CA GLN A 122 -1.20 14.71 1.14
C GLN A 122 -1.78 13.58 0.29
N HIS A 123 -2.27 12.50 0.90
CA HIS A 123 -2.95 11.43 0.15
C HIS A 123 -4.18 11.96 -0.59
N TRP A 124 -5.01 12.80 0.05
CA TRP A 124 -6.14 13.42 -0.64
C TRP A 124 -5.69 14.31 -1.82
N ILE A 125 -4.60 15.08 -1.67
CA ILE A 125 -4.03 15.89 -2.77
C ILE A 125 -3.51 14.99 -3.89
N ALA A 126 -2.79 13.91 -3.56
CA ALA A 126 -2.27 12.94 -4.52
C ALA A 126 -3.39 12.30 -5.36
N GLU A 127 -4.51 11.91 -4.74
CA GLU A 127 -5.69 11.46 -5.46
C GLU A 127 -6.18 12.52 -6.46
N ARG A 128 -6.30 13.78 -6.04
CA ARG A 128 -6.76 14.88 -6.91
C ARG A 128 -5.78 15.22 -8.02
N LEU A 129 -4.47 15.03 -7.82
CA LEU A 129 -3.46 15.17 -8.87
C LEU A 129 -3.63 14.10 -9.94
N LEU A 130 -3.73 12.83 -9.54
CA LEU A 130 -3.95 11.72 -10.47
C LEU A 130 -5.27 11.87 -11.24
N ASP A 131 -6.36 12.29 -10.60
CA ASP A 131 -7.67 12.51 -11.25
C ASP A 131 -7.67 13.65 -12.30
N ARG A 132 -6.65 14.52 -12.31
CA ARG A 132 -6.47 15.56 -13.32
C ARG A 132 -5.73 15.11 -14.56
N THR A 133 -5.18 13.92 -14.54
CA THR A 133 -4.54 13.30 -15.72
C THR A 133 -5.59 12.66 -16.64
N ALA A 134 -5.16 12.22 -17.81
CA ALA A 134 -5.98 11.40 -18.71
C ALA A 134 -5.99 9.90 -18.36
N LEU A 135 -5.28 9.50 -17.29
CA LEU A 135 -5.20 8.12 -16.84
C LEU A 135 -6.54 7.63 -16.29
N VAL A 136 -6.85 6.36 -16.48
CA VAL A 136 -7.92 5.69 -15.74
C VAL A 136 -7.45 5.49 -14.30
N THR A 137 -7.99 6.26 -13.35
CA THR A 137 -7.51 6.28 -11.97
C THR A 137 -8.47 5.58 -11.01
N THR A 138 -7.93 4.81 -10.09
CA THR A 138 -8.68 4.21 -8.98
C THR A 138 -7.92 4.42 -7.67
N HIS A 139 -8.60 4.83 -6.61
CA HIS A 139 -7.98 5.09 -5.31
C HIS A 139 -8.45 4.07 -4.28
N LEU A 140 -7.49 3.39 -3.65
CA LEU A 140 -7.74 2.45 -2.56
C LEU A 140 -7.45 3.13 -1.23
N ARG A 141 -8.39 3.09 -0.32
CA ARG A 141 -8.27 3.67 1.02
C ARG A 141 -8.37 2.58 2.09
N PRO A 142 -7.28 1.83 2.32
CA PRO A 142 -7.29 0.80 3.35
C PRO A 142 -7.35 1.39 4.74
N THR A 143 -7.91 0.60 5.65
CA THR A 143 -7.78 0.77 7.08
C THR A 143 -6.42 0.31 7.58
N PHE A 144 -6.30 0.03 8.87
CA PHE A 144 -5.10 -0.46 9.50
C PHE A 144 -4.68 -1.84 8.95
N PHE A 145 -3.40 -2.04 8.66
CA PHE A 145 -2.89 -3.30 8.12
C PHE A 145 -2.71 -4.33 9.23
N MET A 146 -3.21 -5.56 9.02
CA MET A 146 -3.03 -6.66 9.97
C MET A 146 -1.55 -6.93 10.27
N GLU A 147 -0.67 -6.80 9.28
CA GLU A 147 0.75 -7.03 9.41
C GLU A 147 1.46 -6.06 10.37
N TRP A 148 0.83 -4.95 10.71
CA TRP A 148 1.34 -4.03 11.73
C TRP A 148 1.05 -4.51 13.15
N LEU A 149 0.11 -5.44 13.32
CA LEU A 149 -0.17 -6.05 14.62
C LEU A 149 0.98 -6.94 15.10
N ASN A 150 1.84 -7.42 14.20
CA ASN A 150 3.01 -8.23 14.51
C ASN A 150 4.30 -7.41 14.34
N GLY A 151 4.75 -6.72 15.37
CA GLY A 151 6.10 -6.18 15.43
C GLY A 151 6.28 -4.67 15.25
N PHE A 152 5.32 -3.92 14.69
CA PHE A 152 5.47 -2.46 14.60
C PHE A 152 4.93 -1.76 15.86
N TRP A 153 3.84 -2.26 16.42
CA TRP A 153 3.16 -1.68 17.57
C TRP A 153 3.22 -2.54 18.83
N VAL A 154 3.68 -3.78 18.70
CA VAL A 154 3.80 -4.72 19.82
C VAL A 154 5.25 -4.76 20.29
N ARG A 155 5.50 -4.34 21.51
CA ARG A 155 6.70 -4.80 22.21
C ARG A 155 6.36 -6.15 22.86
N THR A 156 6.78 -7.23 22.25
CA THR A 156 6.79 -8.55 22.90
C THR A 156 8.12 -8.70 23.61
N ASP A 157 8.10 -8.89 24.92
CA ASP A 157 9.14 -9.71 25.48
C ASP A 157 8.79 -11.19 25.23
N SER A 158 9.68 -12.14 25.49
CA SER A 158 9.52 -13.53 25.08
C SER A 158 8.33 -14.26 25.72
N GLN A 159 7.55 -13.63 26.58
CA GLN A 159 6.49 -14.27 27.38
C GLN A 159 5.14 -13.54 27.35
N GLU A 160 5.10 -12.23 27.07
CA GLU A 160 3.85 -11.47 26.93
C GLU A 160 3.96 -10.38 25.88
N GLY A 161 2.82 -10.00 25.27
CA GLY A 161 2.70 -8.89 24.34
C GLY A 161 1.85 -7.75 24.93
N ILE A 162 2.27 -6.50 24.70
CA ILE A 162 1.52 -5.35 25.15
C ILE A 162 1.38 -4.36 24.02
N TYR A 163 0.11 -3.98 23.71
CA TYR A 163 -0.22 -2.84 22.86
C TYR A 163 -0.39 -1.60 23.73
N ARG A 164 0.51 -0.62 23.65
CA ARG A 164 0.36 0.68 24.29
C ARG A 164 0.09 1.75 23.24
N LEU A 165 -1.20 2.03 23.01
CA LEU A 165 -1.63 2.93 21.94
C LEU A 165 -2.64 3.96 22.48
N PRO A 166 -2.64 5.21 21.94
CA PRO A 166 -3.54 6.26 22.36
C PRO A 166 -4.88 6.18 21.60
N LEU A 167 -5.50 5.01 21.55
CA LEU A 167 -6.65 4.75 20.69
C LEU A 167 -7.96 4.53 21.48
N ALA A 168 -7.90 4.54 22.82
CA ALA A 168 -9.06 4.39 23.71
C ALA A 168 -10.08 3.35 23.20
N ASP A 169 -11.35 3.74 23.01
CA ASP A 169 -12.44 2.87 22.56
C ASP A 169 -12.62 2.84 21.04
N VAL A 170 -11.61 3.28 20.27
CA VAL A 170 -11.69 3.29 18.81
C VAL A 170 -11.75 1.85 18.28
N ARG A 171 -12.68 1.63 17.36
CA ARG A 171 -12.83 0.35 16.67
C ARG A 171 -12.15 0.40 15.30
N HIS A 172 -11.59 -0.70 14.89
CA HIS A 172 -10.90 -0.87 13.62
C HIS A 172 -11.32 -2.17 12.95
N ALA A 173 -11.26 -2.18 11.64
CA ALA A 173 -11.39 -3.39 10.83
C ALA A 173 -10.06 -3.62 10.10
N PRO A 174 -9.03 -4.20 10.77
CA PRO A 174 -7.72 -4.41 10.16
C PRO A 174 -7.83 -5.28 8.91
N ILE A 175 -7.13 -4.91 7.84
CA ILE A 175 -7.16 -5.62 6.56
C ILE A 175 -5.78 -6.22 6.24
N ALA A 176 -5.73 -7.46 5.76
CA ALA A 176 -4.50 -8.10 5.33
C ALA A 176 -3.97 -7.49 4.02
N ALA A 177 -2.66 -7.37 3.90
CA ALA A 177 -2.00 -6.91 2.68
C ALA A 177 -2.29 -7.84 1.48
N ALA A 178 -2.47 -9.14 1.73
CA ALA A 178 -2.86 -10.11 0.71
C ALA A 178 -4.26 -9.81 0.13
N ASP A 179 -5.23 -9.44 0.97
CA ASP A 179 -6.59 -9.09 0.53
C ASP A 179 -6.58 -7.80 -0.30
N GLN A 180 -5.78 -6.80 0.14
CA GLN A 180 -5.58 -5.58 -0.64
C GLN A 180 -4.98 -5.89 -2.01
N ALA A 181 -3.98 -6.79 -2.07
CA ALA A 181 -3.34 -7.21 -3.31
C ALA A 181 -4.32 -7.91 -4.27
N ASN A 182 -5.28 -8.69 -3.76
CA ASN A 182 -6.34 -9.27 -4.58
C ASN A 182 -7.19 -8.19 -5.27
N VAL A 183 -7.57 -7.14 -4.52
CA VAL A 183 -8.31 -6.00 -5.08
C VAL A 183 -7.48 -5.25 -6.13
N ILE A 184 -6.20 -4.97 -5.84
CA ILE A 184 -5.29 -4.30 -6.77
C ILE A 184 -5.17 -5.11 -8.05
N ALA A 185 -4.86 -6.40 -7.95
CA ALA A 185 -4.69 -7.27 -9.11
C ALA A 185 -5.97 -7.42 -9.94
N ALA A 186 -7.15 -7.41 -9.32
CA ALA A 186 -8.43 -7.44 -10.02
C ALA A 186 -8.66 -6.14 -10.82
N ILE A 187 -8.44 -4.98 -10.21
CA ILE A 187 -8.62 -3.67 -10.86
C ILE A 187 -7.60 -3.46 -11.98
N LEU A 188 -6.33 -3.80 -11.76
CA LEU A 188 -5.29 -3.68 -12.79
C LEU A 188 -5.64 -4.45 -14.07
N GLN A 189 -6.30 -5.60 -13.94
CA GLN A 189 -6.69 -6.43 -15.09
C GLN A 189 -7.95 -5.94 -15.81
N ASN A 190 -8.78 -5.13 -15.20
CA ASN A 190 -9.98 -4.54 -15.79
C ASN A 190 -10.27 -3.15 -15.21
N PRO A 191 -9.43 -2.14 -15.54
CA PRO A 191 -9.46 -0.86 -14.83
C PRO A 191 -10.65 0.05 -15.18
N ASP A 192 -11.20 -0.03 -16.41
CA ASP A 192 -12.16 0.96 -16.91
C ASP A 192 -13.43 1.11 -16.05
N PRO A 193 -14.04 0.02 -15.53
CA PRO A 193 -15.22 0.14 -14.67
C PRO A 193 -14.94 0.84 -13.33
N HIS A 194 -13.66 0.97 -12.98
CA HIS A 194 -13.19 1.53 -11.72
C HIS A 194 -12.69 2.97 -11.84
N HIS A 195 -12.81 3.58 -13.03
CA HIS A 195 -12.33 4.94 -13.26
C HIS A 195 -12.95 5.95 -12.28
N ARG A 196 -12.07 6.72 -11.62
CA ARG A 196 -12.42 7.72 -10.58
C ARG A 196 -13.19 7.16 -9.38
N LYS A 197 -13.10 5.85 -9.17
CA LYS A 197 -13.66 5.23 -7.96
C LYS A 197 -12.70 5.33 -6.79
N VAL A 198 -13.26 5.51 -5.62
CA VAL A 198 -12.57 5.47 -4.33
C VAL A 198 -13.14 4.30 -3.54
N TYR A 199 -12.30 3.33 -3.21
CA TYR A 199 -12.71 2.15 -2.45
C TYR A 199 -12.12 2.18 -1.04
N PRO A 200 -12.93 2.39 -0.01
CA PRO A 200 -12.50 2.08 1.35
C PRO A 200 -12.34 0.57 1.49
N LEU A 201 -11.20 0.14 2.01
CA LEU A 201 -10.90 -1.27 2.20
C LEU A 201 -10.86 -1.59 3.70
N PHE A 202 -11.73 -2.48 4.12
CA PHE A 202 -11.88 -2.93 5.50
C PHE A 202 -11.59 -4.42 5.59
N GLY A 203 -11.09 -4.87 6.75
CA GLY A 203 -11.06 -6.27 7.10
C GLY A 203 -12.47 -6.82 7.38
N ALA A 204 -12.54 -8.13 7.56
CA ALA A 204 -13.82 -8.83 7.72
C ALA A 204 -14.55 -8.52 9.04
N GLU A 205 -13.83 -8.11 10.07
CA GLU A 205 -14.37 -7.83 11.40
C GLU A 205 -13.95 -6.45 11.89
N GLU A 206 -14.89 -5.74 12.51
CA GLU A 206 -14.64 -4.52 13.25
C GLU A 206 -14.43 -4.85 14.73
N LEU A 207 -13.24 -4.55 15.25
CA LEU A 207 -12.77 -4.92 16.57
C LEU A 207 -12.30 -3.69 17.35
N ASP A 208 -12.47 -3.71 18.67
CA ASP A 208 -11.72 -2.83 19.55
C ASP A 208 -10.33 -3.41 19.85
N TRP A 209 -9.48 -2.62 20.49
CA TRP A 209 -8.11 -3.03 20.74
C TRP A 209 -7.99 -4.16 21.77
N TYR A 210 -8.95 -4.33 22.65
CA TYR A 210 -9.00 -5.47 23.58
C TYR A 210 -9.23 -6.78 22.83
N ALA A 211 -10.21 -6.78 21.91
CA ALA A 211 -10.49 -7.92 21.05
C ALA A 211 -9.33 -8.22 20.08
N ILE A 212 -8.68 -7.19 19.53
CA ILE A 212 -7.48 -7.36 18.70
C ILE A 212 -6.38 -8.04 19.51
N ALA A 213 -6.09 -7.54 20.73
CA ALA A 213 -5.06 -8.12 21.59
C ALA A 213 -5.35 -9.59 21.92
N ALA A 214 -6.61 -9.91 22.27
CA ALA A 214 -7.02 -11.28 22.54
C ALA A 214 -6.80 -12.20 21.34
N LYS A 215 -7.27 -11.83 20.13
CA LYS A 215 -7.07 -12.61 18.90
C LYS A 215 -5.59 -12.81 18.54
N VAL A 216 -4.77 -11.79 18.74
CA VAL A 216 -3.32 -11.91 18.52
C VAL A 216 -2.69 -12.86 19.55
N GLY A 217 -3.09 -12.75 20.82
CA GLY A 217 -2.64 -13.65 21.88
C GLY A 217 -2.98 -15.11 21.60
N ASP A 218 -4.23 -15.38 21.22
CA ASP A 218 -4.69 -16.71 20.82
C ASP A 218 -3.85 -17.28 19.64
N THR A 219 -3.55 -16.44 18.66
CA THR A 219 -2.79 -16.83 17.46
C THR A 219 -1.31 -17.14 17.81
N LEU A 220 -0.70 -16.33 18.67
CA LEU A 220 0.70 -16.46 19.05
C LEU A 220 0.93 -17.49 20.19
N GLY A 221 -0.13 -17.90 20.88
CA GLY A 221 -0.04 -18.79 22.05
C GLY A 221 0.60 -18.13 23.28
N ILE A 222 0.55 -16.80 23.39
CA ILE A 222 1.06 -16.00 24.51
C ILE A 222 0.00 -15.01 24.99
N PRO A 223 0.03 -14.57 26.25
CA PRO A 223 -0.84 -13.49 26.70
C PRO A 223 -0.52 -12.17 25.96
N VAL A 224 -1.53 -11.55 25.35
CA VAL A 224 -1.39 -10.21 24.76
C VAL A 224 -2.49 -9.34 25.33
N ARG A 225 -2.13 -8.14 25.79
CA ARG A 225 -3.08 -7.18 26.36
C ARG A 225 -2.97 -5.81 25.73
N TYR A 226 -4.04 -5.06 25.79
CA TYR A 226 -4.09 -3.66 25.40
C TYR A 226 -4.08 -2.75 26.62
N GLU A 227 -3.21 -1.75 26.64
CA GLU A 227 -3.13 -0.69 27.64
C GLU A 227 -3.31 0.66 26.93
N PRO A 228 -4.47 1.33 27.07
CA PRO A 228 -4.64 2.66 26.51
C PRO A 228 -3.70 3.65 27.22
N ILE A 229 -3.04 4.50 26.44
CA ILE A 229 -2.15 5.55 26.96
C ILE A 229 -2.53 6.91 26.39
N GLU A 230 -2.10 7.98 27.05
CA GLU A 230 -2.26 9.35 26.56
C GLU A 230 -1.44 9.61 25.30
N ILE A 231 -1.96 10.47 24.41
CA ILE A 231 -1.26 10.86 23.17
C ILE A 231 0.13 11.44 23.46
N SER A 232 0.27 12.23 24.53
CA SER A 232 1.54 12.81 24.95
C SER A 232 2.57 11.76 25.35
N THR A 233 2.14 10.69 26.03
CA THR A 233 2.98 9.55 26.41
C THR A 233 3.45 8.77 25.18
N PHE A 234 2.55 8.57 24.24
CA PHE A 234 2.88 7.88 22.97
C PHE A 234 3.89 8.71 22.17
N ALA A 235 3.66 10.01 22.03
CA ALA A 235 4.55 10.90 21.26
C ALA A 235 5.95 11.03 21.88
N ALA A 236 6.10 10.90 23.20
CA ALA A 236 7.38 10.93 23.88
C ALA A 236 8.19 9.62 23.69
N GLY A 237 7.56 8.54 23.23
CA GLY A 237 8.20 7.25 22.97
C GLY A 237 8.59 6.99 21.51
N LEU A 238 8.29 7.94 20.60
CA LEU A 238 8.67 7.92 19.17
C LEU A 238 10.04 8.53 18.95
#